data_d9d786c777ab83e1a7bff5d1246834ad
#
_entry.id   d9d786c777ab83e1a7bff5d1246834ad
#
_cell.length_a   1.000
_cell.length_b   1.000
_cell.length_c   1.000
_cell.angle_alpha   90.00
_cell.angle_beta   90.00
_cell.angle_gamma   90.00
#
_symmetry.space_group_name_H-M   'P 1'
#
loop_
_entity.id
_entity.type
_entity.pdbx_description
1 polymer ?
#
loop_
_entity_poly.entity_id
_entity_poly.type
_entity_poly.pdbx_seq_one_letter_code
_entity_poly.pdbx_strand_id
1 'polypeptide(L)'
;VAGLLALVLTGCSKHQLVDLAMASAPHPRTRPDQRAAADGLAAPSTLGPYQILAGDMHCHVLPPDSPWHVSRDLLETARLATEANLDFVVLTPHVPARFFLDPEMREWVRGTQQVLRARAEALAPRPDGSGPRAPLLVPGMEYTDHRFGHIGLSFADVDAVLDDIPIDELLSNPSLFFEKWRAHGGIATINHPVVRPLPKAPFMELRYDLSWRGFAPAGSTETPVGLPEIRWLSEHADAIETYNMTAGHLRDQFFVGDPDWTMREGTHLLDRIARTQKRRVAPVGGSDSHGGWLRPTTFVLATDRTTPAIRDAIVHGRTCVRGPEGCTLEVRGRDGAFHPVGASIVSSSSSSHVHAIEARARGGPATYVVNGEIAATGADGETVRVPVPGRCALVRVVVERSASAPVYVDCPWAAPKR
;
A
#
# COMPACT_ATOMS: atom_id res chain seq x y z
N VAL A 1 -21.54 13.81 15.28
CA VAL A 1 -22.42 13.82 14.08
C VAL A 1 -23.09 15.18 13.92
N ALA A 2 -23.70 15.76 14.95
CA ALA A 2 -24.36 17.07 14.87
C ALA A 2 -23.36 18.22 14.56
N GLY A 3 -22.15 18.19 15.07
CA GLY A 3 -21.10 19.17 14.77
C GLY A 3 -20.59 19.12 13.32
N LEU A 4 -20.53 17.92 12.71
CA LEU A 4 -20.16 17.76 11.31
C LEU A 4 -21.22 18.30 10.35
N LEU A 5 -22.52 18.13 10.71
CA LEU A 5 -23.65 18.66 9.95
C LEU A 5 -23.68 20.21 9.98
N ALA A 6 -23.34 20.82 11.11
CA ALA A 6 -23.26 22.27 11.24
C ALA A 6 -22.14 22.88 10.38
N LEU A 7 -20.97 22.21 10.26
CA LEU A 7 -19.87 22.64 9.43
C LEU A 7 -20.16 22.57 7.91
N VAL A 8 -20.94 21.59 7.47
CA VAL A 8 -21.39 21.50 6.06
C VAL A 8 -22.31 22.67 5.70
N LEU A 9 -23.12 23.14 6.65
CA LEU A 9 -24.03 24.28 6.46
C LEU A 9 -23.29 25.65 6.47
N THR A 10 -22.05 25.71 6.95
CA THR A 10 -21.24 26.94 7.01
C THR A 10 -20.31 27.16 5.82
N GLY A 11 -20.39 26.31 4.78
CA GLY A 11 -19.61 26.48 3.55
C GLY A 11 -18.17 26.00 3.61
N CYS A 12 -17.78 25.20 4.60
CA CYS A 12 -16.49 24.53 4.62
C CYS A 12 -16.36 23.56 3.44
N SER A 13 -15.24 23.62 2.70
CA SER A 13 -14.95 22.66 1.66
C SER A 13 -14.74 21.26 2.25
N LYS A 14 -14.95 20.20 1.42
CA LYS A 14 -14.65 18.82 1.84
C LYS A 14 -13.20 18.65 2.35
N HIS A 15 -12.27 19.42 1.79
CA HIS A 15 -10.85 19.41 2.19
C HIS A 15 -10.67 19.95 3.61
N GLN A 16 -11.31 21.07 3.96
CA GLN A 16 -11.25 21.63 5.31
C GLN A 16 -11.81 20.67 6.36
N LEU A 17 -12.87 19.93 6.05
CA LEU A 17 -13.41 18.91 6.94
C LEU A 17 -12.45 17.73 7.14
N VAL A 18 -11.82 17.28 6.07
CA VAL A 18 -10.80 16.23 6.14
C VAL A 18 -9.57 16.72 6.89
N ASP A 19 -9.09 17.95 6.62
CA ASP A 19 -7.94 18.54 7.31
C ASP A 19 -8.22 18.69 8.82
N LEU A 20 -9.42 19.09 9.22
CA LEU A 20 -9.84 19.16 10.61
C LEU A 20 -9.89 17.77 11.26
N ALA A 21 -10.45 16.78 10.56
CA ALA A 21 -10.47 15.40 11.03
C ALA A 21 -9.06 14.83 11.19
N MET A 22 -8.15 15.15 10.25
CA MET A 22 -6.76 14.71 10.29
C MET A 22 -5.97 15.38 11.41
N ALA A 23 -6.26 16.64 11.76
CA ALA A 23 -5.63 17.30 12.88
C ALA A 23 -5.92 16.62 14.24
N SER A 24 -7.08 15.95 14.33
CA SER A 24 -7.50 15.20 15.53
C SER A 24 -7.13 13.70 15.47
N ALA A 25 -6.72 13.18 14.33
CA ALA A 25 -6.37 11.77 14.19
C ALA A 25 -5.00 11.49 14.84
N PRO A 26 -4.85 10.35 15.55
CA PRO A 26 -3.55 9.99 16.13
C PRO A 26 -2.51 9.89 15.03
N HIS A 27 -1.37 10.59 15.22
CA HIS A 27 -0.27 10.51 14.27
C HIS A 27 0.25 9.07 14.20
N PRO A 28 0.34 8.45 13.00
CA PRO A 28 1.17 7.27 12.85
C PRO A 28 2.58 7.68 13.27
N ARG A 29 3.22 6.83 14.04
CA ARG A 29 4.55 7.14 14.58
C ARG A 29 5.52 7.30 13.43
N THR A 30 6.23 8.40 13.47
CA THR A 30 7.25 8.79 12.52
C THR A 30 8.47 7.86 12.60
N ARG A 31 9.46 8.05 11.76
CA ARG A 31 10.68 7.21 11.60
C ARG A 31 11.20 6.59 12.89
N PRO A 32 11.80 5.39 12.80
CA PRO A 32 12.41 4.71 13.95
C PRO A 32 13.42 5.56 14.73
N ASP A 33 14.21 6.39 14.03
CA ASP A 33 15.21 7.28 14.59
C ASP A 33 14.61 8.44 15.42
N GLN A 34 13.44 8.90 15.10
CA GLN A 34 12.74 9.96 15.87
C GLN A 34 12.03 9.41 17.10
N ARG A 35 11.59 8.16 17.03
CA ARG A 35 10.95 7.47 18.14
C ARG A 35 11.94 7.12 19.26
N ALA A 36 13.17 6.76 18.90
CA ALA A 36 14.24 6.44 19.86
C ALA A 36 14.53 7.60 20.83
N ALA A 37 14.32 8.82 20.38
CA ALA A 37 14.54 10.02 21.20
C ALA A 37 13.41 10.30 22.20
N ALA A 38 12.18 9.78 21.94
CA ALA A 38 11.00 10.10 22.74
C ALA A 38 10.64 9.04 23.80
N ASP A 39 10.77 7.75 23.50
CA ASP A 39 10.16 6.67 24.32
C ASP A 39 11.13 5.55 24.75
N GLY A 40 12.38 5.54 24.31
CA GLY A 40 13.35 4.47 24.65
C GLY A 40 13.07 3.10 24.02
N LEU A 41 11.97 2.95 23.28
CA LEU A 41 11.53 1.72 22.58
C LEU A 41 11.45 1.98 21.08
N ALA A 42 12.60 2.03 20.41
CA ALA A 42 12.62 2.29 18.98
C ALA A 42 12.69 0.99 18.17
N ALA A 43 11.82 0.87 17.16
CA ALA A 43 12.09 -0.06 16.06
C ALA A 43 13.41 0.35 15.39
N PRO A 44 14.30 -0.59 15.04
CA PRO A 44 15.56 -0.26 14.41
C PRO A 44 15.33 0.42 13.06
N SER A 45 16.16 1.41 12.72
CA SER A 45 16.16 2.05 11.40
C SER A 45 16.68 1.14 10.29
N THR A 46 17.29 0.01 10.67
CA THR A 46 17.84 -1.00 9.77
C THR A 46 17.48 -2.41 10.25
N LEU A 47 17.36 -3.33 9.32
CA LEU A 47 17.19 -4.76 9.58
C LEU A 47 18.09 -5.56 8.63
N GLY A 48 19.16 -6.14 9.16
CA GLY A 48 20.18 -6.78 8.33
C GLY A 48 20.78 -5.78 7.32
N PRO A 49 20.78 -6.09 6.01
CA PRO A 49 21.32 -5.19 4.98
C PRO A 49 20.33 -4.09 4.55
N TYR A 50 19.12 -4.05 5.12
CA TYR A 50 18.06 -3.15 4.69
C TYR A 50 17.91 -1.94 5.60
N GLN A 51 17.57 -0.80 4.99
CA GLN A 51 17.03 0.37 5.66
C GLN A 51 15.51 0.29 5.70
N ILE A 52 14.89 0.76 6.79
CA ILE A 52 13.44 0.91 6.87
C ILE A 52 13.12 2.33 6.39
N LEU A 53 12.57 2.45 5.18
CA LEU A 53 12.18 3.71 4.57
C LEU A 53 10.68 3.92 4.74
N ALA A 54 10.32 5.15 5.13
CA ALA A 54 8.93 5.57 5.31
C ALA A 54 8.38 6.21 4.04
N GLY A 55 7.19 5.84 3.60
CA GLY A 55 6.58 6.40 2.40
C GLY A 55 5.07 6.44 2.42
N ASP A 56 4.54 6.99 1.34
CA ASP A 56 3.13 7.03 1.02
C ASP A 56 2.93 6.51 -0.41
N MET A 57 2.10 5.46 -0.57
CA MET A 57 1.88 4.82 -1.87
C MET A 57 0.67 5.37 -2.62
N HIS A 58 -0.10 6.29 -2.02
CA HIS A 58 -1.33 6.82 -2.59
C HIS A 58 -1.53 8.28 -2.17
N CYS A 59 -1.17 9.20 -3.06
CA CYS A 59 -1.16 10.63 -2.77
C CYS A 59 -1.57 11.44 -4.00
N HIS A 60 -2.62 12.25 -3.89
CA HIS A 60 -3.13 13.08 -4.97
C HIS A 60 -2.43 14.44 -5.06
N VAL A 61 -2.37 15.01 -6.26
CA VAL A 61 -1.66 16.26 -6.54
C VAL A 61 -2.33 17.07 -7.65
N LEU A 62 -2.33 18.38 -7.51
CA LEU A 62 -2.87 19.36 -8.47
C LEU A 62 -1.74 20.13 -9.18
N PRO A 63 -1.69 20.24 -10.52
CA PRO A 63 -2.31 19.33 -11.46
C PRO A 63 -1.63 17.96 -11.42
N PRO A 64 -2.17 16.91 -12.07
CA PRO A 64 -3.28 16.89 -13.03
C PRO A 64 -4.68 16.75 -12.42
N ASP A 65 -4.80 16.43 -11.12
CA ASP A 65 -6.11 16.44 -10.48
C ASP A 65 -6.80 17.80 -10.56
N SER A 66 -8.14 17.83 -10.49
CA SER A 66 -8.88 19.07 -10.51
C SER A 66 -8.84 19.79 -9.14
N PRO A 67 -8.92 21.12 -9.11
CA PRO A 67 -8.97 21.87 -7.85
C PRO A 67 -10.22 21.60 -7.00
N TRP A 68 -11.24 20.94 -7.56
CA TRP A 68 -12.38 20.44 -6.82
C TRP A 68 -12.08 19.19 -6.01
N HIS A 69 -11.07 18.42 -6.42
CA HIS A 69 -10.69 17.18 -5.76
C HIS A 69 -9.47 17.37 -4.86
N VAL A 70 -8.47 18.13 -5.29
CA VAL A 70 -7.18 18.27 -4.61
C VAL A 70 -6.89 19.74 -4.35
N SER A 71 -6.44 20.06 -3.15
CA SER A 71 -6.19 21.46 -2.74
C SER A 71 -4.71 21.85 -2.71
N ARG A 72 -3.78 20.94 -3.03
CA ARG A 72 -2.34 21.20 -2.98
C ARG A 72 -1.64 20.87 -4.29
N ASP A 73 -0.60 21.62 -4.59
CA ASP A 73 0.30 21.37 -5.70
C ASP A 73 1.48 20.44 -5.31
N LEU A 74 2.35 20.17 -6.28
CA LEU A 74 3.50 19.30 -6.09
C LEU A 74 4.55 19.89 -5.13
N LEU A 75 4.74 21.21 -5.13
CA LEU A 75 5.70 21.88 -4.25
C LEU A 75 5.24 21.77 -2.79
N GLU A 76 3.97 22.02 -2.54
CA GLU A 76 3.36 21.85 -1.22
C GLU A 76 3.36 20.36 -0.79
N THR A 77 3.15 19.44 -1.72
CA THR A 77 3.27 17.99 -1.47
C THR A 77 4.68 17.63 -1.02
N ALA A 78 5.72 18.13 -1.68
CA ALA A 78 7.12 17.90 -1.29
C ALA A 78 7.44 18.49 0.10
N ARG A 79 6.92 19.68 0.40
CA ARG A 79 7.07 20.33 1.71
C ARG A 79 6.43 19.49 2.82
N LEU A 80 5.16 19.10 2.64
CA LEU A 80 4.43 18.27 3.61
C LEU A 80 5.08 16.90 3.81
N ALA A 81 5.56 16.29 2.75
CA ALA A 81 6.29 15.02 2.82
C ALA A 81 7.60 15.15 3.60
N THR A 82 8.31 16.26 3.43
CA THR A 82 9.52 16.58 4.21
C THR A 82 9.19 16.75 5.70
N GLU A 83 8.15 17.50 6.02
CA GLU A 83 7.67 17.72 7.40
C GLU A 83 7.19 16.42 8.04
N ALA A 84 6.53 15.56 7.28
CA ALA A 84 6.10 14.24 7.73
C ALA A 84 7.24 13.20 7.77
N ASN A 85 8.48 13.60 7.45
CA ASN A 85 9.66 12.73 7.37
C ASN A 85 9.49 11.53 6.45
N LEU A 86 8.84 11.72 5.30
CA LEU A 86 8.74 10.69 4.28
C LEU A 86 10.06 10.57 3.50
N ASP A 87 10.44 9.34 3.19
CA ASP A 87 11.55 9.03 2.29
C ASP A 87 11.12 9.06 0.84
N PHE A 88 9.85 8.67 0.59
CA PHE A 88 9.26 8.67 -0.74
C PHE A 88 7.75 8.93 -0.71
N VAL A 89 7.22 9.43 -1.81
CA VAL A 89 5.78 9.60 -2.06
C VAL A 89 5.49 9.15 -3.48
N VAL A 90 4.55 8.25 -3.65
CA VAL A 90 3.99 7.88 -4.96
C VAL A 90 2.84 8.83 -5.25
N LEU A 91 2.97 9.58 -6.33
CA LEU A 91 1.99 10.57 -6.78
C LEU A 91 0.95 9.86 -7.66
N THR A 92 -0.28 9.83 -7.25
CA THR A 92 -1.35 9.05 -7.91
C THR A 92 -2.55 9.92 -8.29
N PRO A 93 -2.37 10.96 -9.13
CA PRO A 93 -3.51 11.73 -9.62
C PRO A 93 -4.49 10.82 -10.39
N HIS A 94 -5.78 11.16 -10.33
CA HIS A 94 -6.82 10.41 -11.00
C HIS A 94 -6.65 10.40 -12.52
N VAL A 95 -6.81 9.24 -13.11
CA VAL A 95 -6.99 9.07 -14.56
C VAL A 95 -8.24 8.23 -14.82
N PRO A 96 -9.03 8.55 -15.86
CA PRO A 96 -10.24 7.80 -16.17
C PRO A 96 -9.93 6.34 -16.51
N ALA A 97 -10.82 5.43 -16.11
CA ALA A 97 -10.76 4.06 -16.53
C ALA A 97 -10.72 3.97 -18.08
N ARG A 98 -9.92 3.02 -18.60
CA ARG A 98 -9.78 2.77 -20.03
C ARG A 98 -9.28 3.96 -20.86
N PHE A 99 -8.64 4.96 -20.25
CA PHE A 99 -8.06 6.09 -20.96
C PHE A 99 -7.20 5.66 -22.16
N PHE A 100 -6.57 4.50 -22.06
CA PHE A 100 -5.69 3.94 -23.09
C PHE A 100 -6.42 3.43 -24.33
N LEU A 101 -7.77 3.34 -24.31
CA LEU A 101 -8.61 2.97 -25.47
C LEU A 101 -9.09 4.18 -26.27
N ASP A 102 -8.94 5.39 -25.72
CA ASP A 102 -9.36 6.63 -26.36
C ASP A 102 -8.13 7.45 -26.76
N PRO A 103 -7.93 7.79 -28.06
CA PRO A 103 -6.75 8.53 -28.51
C PRO A 103 -6.56 9.88 -27.83
N GLU A 104 -7.63 10.65 -27.58
CA GLU A 104 -7.53 11.96 -26.93
C GLU A 104 -7.15 11.80 -25.46
N MET A 105 -7.74 10.85 -24.77
CA MET A 105 -7.42 10.58 -23.39
C MET A 105 -6.00 10.02 -23.22
N ARG A 106 -5.52 9.19 -24.14
CA ARG A 106 -4.11 8.74 -24.16
C ARG A 106 -3.17 9.94 -24.17
N GLU A 107 -3.37 10.88 -25.11
CA GLU A 107 -2.50 12.05 -25.23
C GLU A 107 -2.63 12.97 -24.01
N TRP A 108 -3.82 13.15 -23.48
CA TRP A 108 -4.01 13.92 -22.25
C TRP A 108 -3.26 13.28 -21.05
N VAL A 109 -3.39 11.98 -20.83
CA VAL A 109 -2.66 11.29 -19.76
C VAL A 109 -1.16 11.37 -19.99
N ARG A 110 -0.69 11.12 -21.22
CA ARG A 110 0.72 11.26 -21.61
C ARG A 110 1.26 12.64 -21.24
N GLY A 111 0.62 13.69 -21.73
CA GLY A 111 1.05 15.07 -21.50
C GLY A 111 1.05 15.45 -20.00
N THR A 112 0.04 15.06 -19.27
CA THR A 112 -0.04 15.35 -17.82
C THR A 112 1.02 14.60 -17.03
N GLN A 113 1.31 13.36 -17.38
CA GLN A 113 2.35 12.56 -16.72
C GLN A 113 3.77 13.02 -17.05
N GLN A 114 4.01 13.50 -18.28
CA GLN A 114 5.30 14.13 -18.65
C GLN A 114 5.56 15.37 -17.80
N VAL A 115 4.55 16.25 -17.64
CA VAL A 115 4.65 17.44 -16.79
C VAL A 115 4.88 17.08 -15.34
N LEU A 116 4.14 16.09 -14.81
CA LEU A 116 4.30 15.63 -13.44
C LEU A 116 5.72 15.09 -13.19
N ARG A 117 6.24 14.29 -14.11
CA ARG A 117 7.59 13.73 -14.06
C ARG A 117 8.66 14.81 -14.05
N ALA A 118 8.61 15.73 -15.02
CA ALA A 118 9.58 16.81 -15.12
C ALA A 118 9.60 17.69 -13.85
N ARG A 119 8.44 17.94 -13.26
CA ARG A 119 8.34 18.69 -12.00
C ARG A 119 8.86 17.87 -10.80
N ALA A 120 8.58 16.58 -10.73
CA ALA A 120 9.08 15.71 -9.67
C ALA A 120 10.62 15.61 -9.73
N GLU A 121 11.20 15.48 -10.91
CA GLU A 121 12.65 15.50 -11.14
C GLU A 121 13.29 16.82 -10.71
N ALA A 122 12.65 17.95 -11.00
CA ALA A 122 13.14 19.28 -10.58
C ALA A 122 13.16 19.46 -9.05
N LEU A 123 12.35 18.70 -8.31
CA LEU A 123 12.28 18.69 -6.85
C LEU A 123 13.07 17.52 -6.22
N ALA A 124 13.72 16.69 -7.03
CA ALA A 124 14.48 15.55 -6.55
C ALA A 124 15.62 15.97 -5.60
N PRO A 125 15.97 15.12 -4.61
CA PRO A 125 17.13 15.36 -3.76
C PRO A 125 18.40 15.58 -4.58
N ARG A 126 19.23 16.56 -4.16
CA ARG A 126 20.49 16.80 -4.86
C ARG A 126 21.44 15.61 -4.70
N PRO A 127 22.12 15.21 -5.78
CA PRO A 127 23.03 14.06 -5.74
C PRO A 127 24.18 14.19 -4.74
N ASP A 128 24.60 15.45 -4.45
CA ASP A 128 25.69 15.76 -3.51
C ASP A 128 25.27 15.72 -2.04
N GLY A 129 24.00 15.42 -1.77
CA GLY A 129 23.46 15.38 -0.40
C GLY A 129 23.35 16.75 0.26
N SER A 130 23.65 17.86 -0.47
CA SER A 130 23.51 19.21 0.08
C SER A 130 22.05 19.62 0.17
N GLY A 131 21.62 20.13 1.31
CA GLY A 131 20.27 20.60 1.53
C GLY A 131 19.44 19.69 2.44
N PRO A 132 18.18 20.07 2.75
CA PRO A 132 17.28 19.23 3.54
C PRO A 132 17.02 17.90 2.84
N ARG A 133 16.79 16.85 3.60
CA ARG A 133 16.47 15.51 3.09
C ARG A 133 15.10 15.51 2.41
N ALA A 134 15.06 15.89 1.13
CA ALA A 134 13.83 15.90 0.35
C ALA A 134 13.34 14.45 0.06
N PRO A 135 12.02 14.19 0.01
CA PRO A 135 11.47 12.89 -0.37
C PRO A 135 11.73 12.59 -1.85
N LEU A 136 11.79 11.31 -2.18
CA LEU A 136 11.69 10.86 -3.57
C LEU A 136 10.23 10.98 -4.01
N LEU A 137 9.96 11.79 -5.03
CA LEU A 137 8.64 11.92 -5.62
C LEU A 137 8.57 10.96 -6.82
N VAL A 138 7.74 9.94 -6.70
CA VAL A 138 7.60 8.89 -7.72
C VAL A 138 6.32 9.15 -8.51
N PRO A 139 6.42 9.56 -9.79
CA PRO A 139 5.24 9.74 -10.64
C PRO A 139 4.49 8.43 -10.83
N GLY A 140 3.18 8.51 -10.78
CA GLY A 140 2.24 7.41 -10.95
C GLY A 140 0.87 7.97 -11.30
N MET A 141 -0.15 7.13 -11.21
CA MET A 141 -1.54 7.52 -11.45
C MET A 141 -2.50 6.60 -10.71
N GLU A 142 -3.68 7.08 -10.41
CA GLU A 142 -4.79 6.25 -9.97
C GLU A 142 -5.76 6.04 -11.14
N TYR A 143 -5.77 4.81 -11.67
CA TYR A 143 -6.77 4.35 -12.64
C TYR A 143 -8.12 4.21 -11.92
N THR A 144 -9.03 5.16 -12.18
CA THR A 144 -10.28 5.33 -11.45
C THR A 144 -11.44 4.70 -12.21
N ASP A 145 -11.87 3.52 -11.74
CA ASP A 145 -13.06 2.85 -12.25
C ASP A 145 -14.18 2.90 -11.19
N HIS A 146 -15.18 3.73 -11.43
CA HIS A 146 -16.30 3.90 -10.49
C HIS A 146 -17.19 2.66 -10.33
N ARG A 147 -17.04 1.66 -11.20
CA ARG A 147 -17.78 0.41 -11.14
C ARG A 147 -17.05 -0.67 -10.37
N PHE A 148 -15.73 -0.77 -10.56
CA PHE A 148 -14.92 -1.88 -10.03
C PHE A 148 -13.96 -1.48 -8.93
N GLY A 149 -13.69 -0.20 -8.73
CA GLY A 149 -12.73 0.31 -7.76
C GLY A 149 -11.50 0.91 -8.43
N HIS A 150 -10.49 1.23 -7.66
CA HIS A 150 -9.34 2.00 -8.10
C HIS A 150 -8.04 1.19 -8.08
N ILE A 151 -7.13 1.53 -9.01
CA ILE A 151 -5.81 0.90 -9.12
C ILE A 151 -4.74 1.98 -9.13
N GLY A 152 -3.81 1.90 -8.20
CA GLY A 152 -2.57 2.66 -8.23
C GLY A 152 -1.60 2.05 -9.24
N LEU A 153 -1.13 2.86 -10.19
CA LEU A 153 -0.11 2.50 -11.17
C LEU A 153 1.14 3.33 -10.91
N SER A 154 2.28 2.70 -10.69
CA SER A 154 3.53 3.38 -10.31
C SER A 154 4.77 2.70 -10.87
N PHE A 155 5.91 3.37 -10.80
CA PHE A 155 7.25 2.87 -11.17
C PHE A 155 7.50 2.57 -12.65
N ALA A 156 6.53 2.72 -13.55
CA ALA A 156 6.76 2.66 -14.99
C ALA A 156 6.51 4.01 -15.64
N ASP A 157 7.07 4.17 -16.82
CA ASP A 157 6.85 5.30 -17.69
C ASP A 157 5.65 5.03 -18.60
N VAL A 158 4.57 5.80 -18.44
CA VAL A 158 3.36 5.63 -19.23
C VAL A 158 3.60 5.85 -20.73
N ASP A 159 4.53 6.75 -21.09
CA ASP A 159 4.86 7.01 -22.49
C ASP A 159 5.45 5.76 -23.12
N ALA A 160 6.46 5.17 -22.47
CA ALA A 160 7.09 3.94 -22.95
C ALA A 160 6.10 2.78 -23.05
N VAL A 161 5.15 2.68 -22.09
CA VAL A 161 4.10 1.66 -22.14
C VAL A 161 3.15 1.89 -23.31
N LEU A 162 2.68 3.13 -23.52
CA LEU A 162 1.74 3.46 -24.59
C LEU A 162 2.38 3.37 -25.99
N ASP A 163 3.68 3.66 -26.10
CA ASP A 163 4.41 3.52 -27.36
C ASP A 163 4.64 2.05 -27.77
N ASP A 164 4.70 1.16 -26.77
CA ASP A 164 4.90 -0.30 -26.99
C ASP A 164 3.60 -1.05 -27.40
N ILE A 165 2.44 -0.36 -27.44
CA ILE A 165 1.17 -1.00 -27.72
C ILE A 165 0.34 -0.22 -28.74
N PRO A 166 0.12 -0.76 -29.93
CA PRO A 166 -0.86 -0.23 -30.89
C PRO A 166 -2.28 -0.18 -30.29
N ILE A 167 -3.04 0.85 -30.63
CA ILE A 167 -4.37 1.05 -30.05
C ILE A 167 -5.37 -0.04 -30.45
N ASP A 168 -5.25 -0.60 -31.65
CA ASP A 168 -6.06 -1.71 -32.14
C ASP A 168 -5.84 -3.00 -31.35
N GLU A 169 -4.63 -3.25 -30.89
CA GLU A 169 -4.35 -4.35 -29.96
C GLU A 169 -5.02 -4.12 -28.61
N LEU A 170 -4.98 -2.91 -28.07
CA LEU A 170 -5.65 -2.55 -26.81
C LEU A 170 -7.18 -2.66 -26.92
N LEU A 171 -7.76 -2.28 -28.07
CA LEU A 171 -9.19 -2.42 -28.31
C LEU A 171 -9.62 -3.90 -28.31
N SER A 172 -8.76 -4.80 -28.78
CA SER A 172 -9.02 -6.24 -28.78
C SER A 172 -8.70 -6.91 -27.44
N ASN A 173 -7.69 -6.41 -26.71
CA ASN A 173 -7.25 -6.94 -25.41
C ASN A 173 -6.85 -5.82 -24.44
N PRO A 174 -7.79 -5.22 -23.72
CA PRO A 174 -7.50 -4.15 -22.76
C PRO A 174 -6.55 -4.53 -21.62
N SER A 175 -6.42 -5.83 -21.29
CA SER A 175 -5.49 -6.27 -20.24
C SER A 175 -4.02 -6.09 -20.64
N LEU A 176 -3.75 -6.01 -21.95
CA LEU A 176 -2.39 -5.82 -22.49
C LEU A 176 -1.72 -4.56 -21.93
N PHE A 177 -2.47 -3.49 -21.65
CA PHE A 177 -1.93 -2.28 -21.02
C PHE A 177 -1.26 -2.60 -19.67
N PHE A 178 -1.91 -3.35 -18.80
CA PHE A 178 -1.39 -3.71 -17.49
C PHE A 178 -0.27 -4.74 -17.56
N GLU A 179 -0.33 -5.66 -18.52
CA GLU A 179 0.75 -6.61 -18.81
C GLU A 179 2.04 -5.87 -19.19
N LYS A 180 1.92 -4.91 -20.11
CA LYS A 180 3.04 -4.05 -20.54
C LYS A 180 3.50 -3.11 -19.44
N TRP A 181 2.56 -2.51 -18.68
CA TRP A 181 2.92 -1.72 -17.50
C TRP A 181 3.89 -2.48 -16.60
N ARG A 182 3.55 -3.71 -16.30
CA ARG A 182 4.38 -4.59 -15.48
C ARG A 182 5.70 -5.00 -16.16
N ALA A 183 5.68 -5.26 -17.46
CA ALA A 183 6.89 -5.56 -18.24
C ALA A 183 7.88 -4.40 -18.27
N HIS A 184 7.39 -3.15 -18.29
CA HIS A 184 8.18 -1.92 -18.15
C HIS A 184 8.60 -1.62 -16.70
N GLY A 185 8.44 -2.56 -15.79
CA GLY A 185 8.85 -2.44 -14.40
C GLY A 185 7.84 -1.74 -13.51
N GLY A 186 6.62 -1.50 -13.97
CA GLY A 186 5.56 -0.91 -13.18
C GLY A 186 5.04 -1.84 -12.08
N ILE A 187 4.38 -1.24 -11.11
CA ILE A 187 3.63 -1.89 -10.05
C ILE A 187 2.16 -1.51 -10.20
N ALA A 188 1.28 -2.50 -10.11
CA ALA A 188 -0.16 -2.31 -10.00
C ALA A 188 -0.59 -2.61 -8.55
N THR A 189 -1.23 -1.64 -7.90
CA THR A 189 -1.75 -1.72 -6.54
C THR A 189 -3.27 -1.64 -6.56
N ILE A 190 -3.96 -2.60 -5.97
CA ILE A 190 -5.41 -2.47 -5.74
C ILE A 190 -5.61 -1.53 -4.56
N ASN A 191 -6.14 -0.33 -4.84
CA ASN A 191 -6.35 0.72 -3.85
C ASN A 191 -7.60 0.43 -3.02
N HIS A 192 -7.56 0.76 -1.72
CA HIS A 192 -8.66 0.62 -0.75
C HIS A 192 -9.65 -0.53 -1.07
N PRO A 193 -9.16 -1.79 -1.21
CA PRO A 193 -9.94 -2.91 -1.73
C PRO A 193 -11.13 -3.30 -0.87
N VAL A 194 -11.08 -2.92 0.41
CA VAL A 194 -12.15 -3.15 1.39
C VAL A 194 -12.44 -1.83 2.08
N VAL A 195 -13.58 -1.24 1.78
CA VAL A 195 -14.07 -0.02 2.44
C VAL A 195 -15.49 -0.26 2.88
N ARG A 196 -15.80 0.02 4.13
CA ARG A 196 -17.16 -0.12 4.62
C ARG A 196 -18.06 0.92 3.96
N PRO A 197 -19.18 0.53 3.31
CA PRO A 197 -20.11 1.49 2.73
C PRO A 197 -20.64 2.44 3.81
N LEU A 198 -20.69 3.74 3.52
CA LEU A 198 -21.37 4.67 4.40
C LEU A 198 -22.86 4.36 4.42
N PRO A 199 -23.53 4.37 5.59
CA PRO A 199 -24.97 4.29 5.64
C PRO A 199 -25.54 5.46 4.83
N LYS A 200 -26.64 5.22 4.09
CA LYS A 200 -27.34 6.26 3.34
C LYS A 200 -27.69 7.39 4.31
N ALA A 201 -27.01 8.52 4.19
CA ALA A 201 -27.49 9.72 4.85
C ALA A 201 -28.79 10.17 4.14
N PRO A 202 -29.82 10.61 4.86
CA PRO A 202 -31.13 10.97 4.26
C PRO A 202 -31.08 12.09 3.22
N PHE A 203 -29.94 12.77 3.09
CA PHE A 203 -29.74 13.92 2.18
C PHE A 203 -28.65 13.71 1.14
N MET A 204 -27.96 12.57 1.12
CA MET A 204 -26.85 12.32 0.21
C MET A 204 -26.95 10.89 -0.32
N GLU A 205 -27.20 10.76 -1.62
CA GLU A 205 -26.98 9.49 -2.33
C GLU A 205 -25.48 9.18 -2.46
N LEU A 206 -24.73 9.28 -1.37
CA LEU A 206 -23.32 8.89 -1.35
C LEU A 206 -23.21 7.37 -1.39
N ARG A 207 -23.45 6.81 -2.55
CA ARG A 207 -23.08 5.44 -2.90
C ARG A 207 -21.60 5.38 -3.29
N TYR A 208 -20.72 5.84 -2.45
CA TYR A 208 -19.30 5.57 -2.69
C TYR A 208 -18.90 4.28 -1.98
N ASP A 209 -19.23 3.17 -2.60
CA ASP A 209 -18.54 1.92 -2.35
C ASP A 209 -17.25 1.94 -3.19
N LEU A 210 -16.17 2.37 -2.57
CA LEU A 210 -14.83 2.45 -3.18
C LEU A 210 -14.11 1.10 -3.20
N SER A 211 -14.75 0.04 -2.67
CA SER A 211 -14.15 -1.30 -2.57
C SER A 211 -13.90 -1.89 -3.95
N TRP A 212 -12.82 -2.65 -4.05
CA TRP A 212 -12.50 -3.40 -5.26
C TRP A 212 -13.49 -4.55 -5.49
N ARG A 213 -14.16 -4.54 -6.62
CA ARG A 213 -15.19 -5.53 -6.99
C ARG A 213 -14.70 -6.59 -7.97
N GLY A 214 -13.43 -6.58 -8.31
CA GLY A 214 -12.83 -7.59 -9.20
C GLY A 214 -12.59 -8.95 -8.53
N PHE A 215 -12.69 -9.05 -7.19
CA PHE A 215 -12.61 -10.33 -6.50
C PHE A 215 -13.98 -10.98 -6.35
N ALA A 216 -14.01 -12.31 -6.47
CA ALA A 216 -15.21 -13.05 -6.11
C ALA A 216 -15.51 -12.88 -4.61
N PRO A 217 -16.81 -12.80 -4.22
CA PRO A 217 -17.19 -12.82 -2.81
C PRO A 217 -16.61 -14.04 -2.08
N ALA A 218 -16.26 -13.88 -0.82
CA ALA A 218 -15.75 -14.98 0.00
C ALA A 218 -16.77 -16.13 0.04
N GLY A 219 -16.32 -17.34 -0.30
CA GLY A 219 -17.18 -18.53 -0.33
C GLY A 219 -18.07 -18.67 -1.56
N SER A 220 -18.01 -17.74 -2.51
CA SER A 220 -18.69 -17.83 -3.80
C SER A 220 -17.92 -18.72 -4.78
N THR A 221 -18.64 -19.54 -5.53
CA THR A 221 -18.12 -20.26 -6.70
C THR A 221 -18.23 -19.44 -7.99
N GLU A 222 -18.82 -18.23 -7.91
CA GLU A 222 -19.00 -17.37 -9.05
C GLU A 222 -17.67 -16.75 -9.47
N THR A 223 -17.36 -16.84 -10.76
CA THR A 223 -16.30 -16.03 -11.34
C THR A 223 -16.78 -14.58 -11.38
N PRO A 224 -15.98 -13.60 -10.90
CA PRO A 224 -16.38 -12.22 -11.02
C PRO A 224 -16.70 -11.91 -12.48
N VAL A 225 -17.90 -11.42 -12.75
CA VAL A 225 -18.28 -10.91 -14.06
C VAL A 225 -17.61 -9.53 -14.19
N GLY A 226 -16.37 -9.54 -14.62
CA GLY A 226 -15.58 -8.34 -14.80
C GLY A 226 -15.10 -8.19 -16.23
N LEU A 227 -14.67 -7.00 -16.55
CA LEU A 227 -13.93 -6.73 -17.77
C LEU A 227 -12.62 -7.54 -17.78
N PRO A 228 -12.07 -7.92 -18.96
CA PRO A 228 -10.83 -8.70 -19.02
C PRO A 228 -9.69 -8.10 -18.18
N GLU A 229 -9.50 -6.79 -18.26
CA GLU A 229 -8.48 -6.05 -17.51
C GLU A 229 -8.72 -6.10 -16.00
N ILE A 230 -9.96 -6.05 -15.54
CA ILE A 230 -10.30 -6.14 -14.11
C ILE A 230 -9.99 -7.53 -13.56
N ARG A 231 -10.27 -8.56 -14.36
CA ARG A 231 -9.89 -9.93 -14.00
C ARG A 231 -8.38 -10.08 -13.92
N TRP A 232 -7.67 -9.59 -14.94
CA TRP A 232 -6.22 -9.63 -14.98
C TRP A 232 -5.61 -8.93 -13.77
N LEU A 233 -6.07 -7.72 -13.43
CA LEU A 233 -5.61 -6.98 -12.24
C LEU A 233 -5.87 -7.75 -10.95
N SER A 234 -7.05 -8.35 -10.81
CA SER A 234 -7.39 -9.16 -9.62
C SER A 234 -6.47 -10.38 -9.44
N GLU A 235 -5.96 -10.92 -10.55
CA GLU A 235 -5.08 -12.10 -10.57
C GLU A 235 -3.60 -11.74 -10.51
N HIS A 236 -3.20 -10.51 -10.93
CA HIS A 236 -1.80 -10.16 -11.16
C HIS A 236 -1.31 -8.90 -10.44
N ALA A 237 -2.17 -8.11 -9.79
CA ALA A 237 -1.72 -6.92 -9.05
C ALA A 237 -0.61 -7.27 -8.06
N ASP A 238 0.43 -6.44 -8.01
CA ASP A 238 1.65 -6.70 -7.21
C ASP A 238 1.44 -6.39 -5.73
N ALA A 239 0.56 -5.41 -5.46
CA ALA A 239 0.28 -4.94 -4.11
C ALA A 239 -1.23 -4.74 -3.87
N ILE A 240 -1.58 -4.71 -2.59
CA ILE A 240 -2.92 -4.38 -2.10
C ILE A 240 -2.77 -3.32 -1.01
N GLU A 241 -3.53 -2.25 -1.11
CA GLU A 241 -3.60 -1.22 -0.10
C GLU A 241 -4.42 -1.72 1.10
N THR A 242 -3.73 -2.33 2.05
CA THR A 242 -4.37 -2.86 3.27
C THR A 242 -4.63 -1.79 4.32
N TYR A 243 -4.00 -0.62 4.18
CA TYR A 243 -4.20 0.54 5.04
C TYR A 243 -4.38 1.80 4.18
N ASN A 244 -5.58 2.37 4.21
CA ASN A 244 -5.90 3.65 3.58
C ASN A 244 -6.33 4.63 4.66
N MET A 245 -5.70 5.82 4.69
CA MET A 245 -5.95 6.77 5.75
C MET A 245 -7.27 7.50 5.57
N THR A 246 -7.59 7.96 4.37
CA THR A 246 -8.78 8.77 4.09
C THR A 246 -10.02 7.92 3.85
N ALA A 247 -9.97 7.01 2.89
CA ALA A 247 -11.12 6.19 2.52
C ALA A 247 -11.41 5.08 3.53
N GLY A 248 -10.40 4.63 4.29
CA GLY A 248 -10.51 3.58 5.30
C GLY A 248 -10.52 4.11 6.72
N HIS A 249 -9.35 4.43 7.27
CA HIS A 249 -9.18 4.70 8.70
C HIS A 249 -10.05 5.83 9.24
N LEU A 250 -10.13 6.99 8.58
CA LEU A 250 -10.98 8.08 9.03
C LEU A 250 -12.46 7.71 9.00
N ARG A 251 -12.87 7.00 7.95
CA ARG A 251 -14.23 6.51 7.78
C ARG A 251 -14.60 5.54 8.89
N ASP A 252 -13.71 4.60 9.21
CA ASP A 252 -13.89 3.62 10.28
C ASP A 252 -13.94 4.29 11.64
N GLN A 253 -13.07 5.27 11.89
CA GLN A 253 -13.04 6.01 13.14
C GLN A 253 -14.32 6.80 13.40
N PHE A 254 -14.84 7.52 12.39
CA PHE A 254 -15.98 8.41 12.58
C PHE A 254 -17.34 7.76 12.40
N PHE A 255 -17.44 6.70 11.59
CA PHE A 255 -18.73 6.11 11.22
C PHE A 255 -18.92 4.68 11.68
N VAL A 256 -17.85 3.98 12.02
CA VAL A 256 -17.88 2.58 12.43
C VAL A 256 -17.58 2.40 13.92
N GLY A 257 -16.75 3.29 14.48
CA GLY A 257 -16.27 3.19 15.87
C GLY A 257 -15.18 2.12 16.05
N ASP A 258 -14.66 1.54 14.97
CA ASP A 258 -13.52 0.62 14.95
C ASP A 258 -12.49 1.11 13.92
N PRO A 259 -11.52 1.94 14.32
CA PRO A 259 -10.59 2.59 13.41
C PRO A 259 -9.62 1.63 12.71
N ASP A 260 -9.63 0.37 13.06
CA ASP A 260 -8.74 -0.66 12.51
C ASP A 260 -9.49 -1.66 11.60
N TRP A 261 -10.79 -1.46 11.38
CA TRP A 261 -11.63 -2.39 10.63
C TRP A 261 -11.13 -2.60 9.19
N THR A 262 -10.95 -1.53 8.43
CA THR A 262 -10.49 -1.60 7.01
C THR A 262 -9.13 -2.27 6.90
N MET A 263 -8.18 -1.93 7.79
CA MET A 263 -6.85 -2.54 7.78
C MET A 263 -6.91 -4.03 8.10
N ARG A 264 -7.71 -4.43 9.08
CA ARG A 264 -7.89 -5.84 9.45
C ARG A 264 -8.49 -6.65 8.30
N GLU A 265 -9.59 -6.17 7.71
CA GLU A 265 -10.24 -6.84 6.59
C GLU A 265 -9.37 -6.84 5.32
N GLY A 266 -8.66 -5.74 5.03
CA GLY A 266 -7.69 -5.66 3.95
C GLY A 266 -6.55 -6.67 4.12
N THR A 267 -6.10 -6.88 5.34
CA THR A 267 -5.05 -7.85 5.65
C THR A 267 -5.55 -9.30 5.56
N HIS A 268 -6.80 -9.58 5.98
CA HIS A 268 -7.44 -10.89 5.75
C HIS A 268 -7.63 -11.17 4.26
N LEU A 269 -7.99 -10.15 3.47
CA LEU A 269 -8.08 -10.26 2.02
C LEU A 269 -6.72 -10.60 1.40
N LEU A 270 -5.65 -9.92 1.83
CA LEU A 270 -4.27 -10.21 1.40
C LEU A 270 -3.90 -11.67 1.60
N ASP A 271 -4.10 -12.20 2.82
CA ASP A 271 -3.80 -13.59 3.17
C ASP A 271 -4.62 -14.57 2.31
N ARG A 272 -5.91 -14.27 2.11
CA ARG A 272 -6.78 -15.08 1.27
C ARG A 272 -6.28 -15.14 -0.18
N ILE A 273 -5.95 -13.99 -0.78
CA ILE A 273 -5.46 -13.90 -2.16
C ILE A 273 -4.14 -14.63 -2.30
N ALA A 274 -3.17 -14.36 -1.43
CA ALA A 274 -1.87 -15.00 -1.47
C ALA A 274 -1.98 -16.54 -1.41
N ARG A 275 -2.90 -17.06 -0.61
CA ARG A 275 -3.12 -18.51 -0.46
C ARG A 275 -3.90 -19.12 -1.62
N THR A 276 -4.99 -18.49 -2.06
CA THR A 276 -5.86 -19.05 -3.11
C THR A 276 -5.24 -18.93 -4.49
N GLN A 277 -4.60 -17.81 -4.78
CA GLN A 277 -3.94 -17.55 -6.06
C GLN A 277 -2.48 -18.02 -6.08
N LYS A 278 -1.95 -18.50 -4.95
CA LYS A 278 -0.58 -19.02 -4.82
C LYS A 278 0.45 -18.04 -5.39
N ARG A 279 0.38 -16.78 -4.97
CA ARG A 279 1.29 -15.72 -5.41
C ARG A 279 1.66 -14.78 -4.27
N ARG A 280 2.78 -14.09 -4.43
CA ARG A 280 3.15 -12.99 -3.55
C ARG A 280 2.27 -11.79 -3.84
N VAL A 281 1.87 -11.09 -2.77
CA VAL A 281 1.18 -9.80 -2.84
C VAL A 281 1.71 -8.96 -1.68
N ALA A 282 2.14 -7.74 -1.96
CA ALA A 282 2.64 -6.85 -0.94
C ALA A 282 1.50 -6.09 -0.27
N PRO A 283 1.42 -6.02 1.07
CA PRO A 283 0.60 -5.01 1.73
C PRO A 283 1.28 -3.64 1.59
N VAL A 284 0.52 -2.65 1.17
CA VAL A 284 0.95 -1.25 1.17
C VAL A 284 -0.10 -0.39 1.86
N GLY A 285 0.28 0.82 2.24
CA GLY A 285 -0.62 1.83 2.77
C GLY A 285 -0.56 3.09 1.93
N GLY A 286 -1.69 3.79 1.87
CA GLY A 286 -1.82 5.08 1.23
C GLY A 286 -2.49 6.10 2.14
N SER A 287 -2.10 7.36 2.02
CA SER A 287 -2.83 8.43 2.66
C SER A 287 -4.16 8.70 1.96
N ASP A 288 -4.18 8.53 0.66
CA ASP A 288 -5.28 8.96 -0.22
C ASP A 288 -5.62 10.42 0.06
N SER A 289 -4.55 11.19 0.29
CA SER A 289 -4.67 12.56 0.73
C SER A 289 -4.92 13.50 -0.45
N HIS A 290 -5.97 14.29 -0.32
CA HIS A 290 -6.38 15.33 -1.26
C HIS A 290 -6.17 16.74 -0.68
N GLY A 291 -5.76 16.85 0.58
CA GLY A 291 -5.69 18.09 1.35
C GLY A 291 -4.29 18.44 1.84
N GLY A 292 -4.23 19.33 2.82
CA GLY A 292 -3.02 19.92 3.38
C GLY A 292 -2.24 19.05 4.37
N TRP A 293 -2.24 17.73 4.21
CA TRP A 293 -1.55 16.82 5.11
C TRP A 293 -0.98 15.59 4.39
N LEU A 294 0.14 15.05 4.89
CA LEU A 294 0.73 13.77 4.51
C LEU A 294 1.23 13.05 5.74
N ARG A 295 1.24 11.74 5.69
CA ARG A 295 1.76 10.87 6.76
C ARG A 295 2.36 9.59 6.21
N PRO A 296 3.36 9.00 6.87
CA PRO A 296 3.88 7.70 6.49
C PRO A 296 2.80 6.63 6.71
N THR A 297 2.52 5.89 5.65
CA THR A 297 1.50 4.83 5.62
C THR A 297 2.10 3.48 5.26
N THR A 298 3.13 3.48 4.40
CA THR A 298 3.91 2.31 3.98
C THR A 298 5.35 2.43 4.46
N PHE A 299 5.90 1.32 4.94
CA PHE A 299 7.32 1.21 5.25
C PHE A 299 7.90 0.06 4.43
N VAL A 300 9.12 0.24 3.91
CA VAL A 300 9.78 -0.75 3.07
C VAL A 300 11.17 -1.07 3.58
N LEU A 301 11.57 -2.35 3.50
CA LEU A 301 12.95 -2.78 3.71
C LEU A 301 13.70 -2.70 2.37
N ALA A 302 14.35 -1.59 2.12
CA ALA A 302 15.12 -1.33 0.90
C ALA A 302 16.63 -1.36 1.18
N THR A 303 17.42 -1.75 0.19
CA THR A 303 18.89 -1.76 0.31
C THR A 303 19.49 -0.36 0.36
N ASP A 304 18.83 0.57 -0.30
CA ASP A 304 19.17 1.99 -0.29
C ASP A 304 17.94 2.85 -0.55
N ARG A 305 18.10 4.19 -0.48
CA ARG A 305 17.05 5.16 -0.70
C ARG A 305 17.01 5.59 -2.17
N THR A 306 16.69 4.66 -3.06
CA THR A 306 16.48 4.92 -4.49
C THR A 306 15.14 4.35 -4.95
N THR A 307 14.60 4.94 -6.03
CA THR A 307 13.34 4.45 -6.63
C THR A 307 13.41 2.97 -7.03
N PRO A 308 14.49 2.46 -7.65
CA PRO A 308 14.62 1.04 -7.94
C PRO A 308 14.64 0.14 -6.71
N ALA A 309 15.34 0.54 -5.63
CA ALA A 309 15.42 -0.26 -4.41
C ALA A 309 14.08 -0.28 -3.65
N ILE A 310 13.33 0.82 -3.65
CA ILE A 310 11.98 0.90 -3.08
C ILE A 310 11.03 -0.01 -3.88
N ARG A 311 11.07 0.09 -5.21
CA ARG A 311 10.29 -0.79 -6.09
C ARG A 311 10.61 -2.27 -5.83
N ASP A 312 11.88 -2.62 -5.76
CA ASP A 312 12.33 -3.99 -5.49
C ASP A 312 11.83 -4.49 -4.13
N ALA A 313 11.85 -3.65 -3.11
CA ALA A 313 11.30 -3.98 -1.80
C ALA A 313 9.81 -4.32 -1.88
N ILE A 314 9.01 -3.54 -2.62
CA ILE A 314 7.56 -3.76 -2.79
C ILE A 314 7.32 -5.06 -3.55
N VAL A 315 7.97 -5.27 -4.70
CA VAL A 315 7.82 -6.49 -5.52
C VAL A 315 8.16 -7.76 -4.73
N HIS A 316 9.13 -7.68 -3.83
CA HIS A 316 9.50 -8.80 -2.98
C HIS A 316 8.67 -8.89 -1.68
N GLY A 317 7.68 -8.01 -1.49
CA GLY A 317 6.85 -8.01 -0.28
C GLY A 317 7.62 -7.66 0.98
N ARG A 318 8.73 -6.91 0.86
CA ARG A 318 9.47 -6.38 2.01
C ARG A 318 8.85 -5.09 2.49
N THR A 319 7.59 -5.18 2.93
CA THR A 319 6.76 -4.03 3.30
C THR A 319 6.05 -4.25 4.62
N CYS A 320 5.68 -3.16 5.27
CA CYS A 320 4.72 -3.13 6.34
C CYS A 320 3.92 -1.83 6.29
N VAL A 321 2.78 -1.79 6.97
CA VAL A 321 1.85 -0.67 6.91
C VAL A 321 1.63 -0.07 8.29
N ARG A 322 1.34 1.24 8.32
CA ARG A 322 0.93 2.01 9.49
C ARG A 322 2.01 2.23 10.56
N GLY A 323 3.15 1.59 10.45
CA GLY A 323 4.29 1.78 11.35
C GLY A 323 5.47 0.89 10.94
N PRO A 324 6.69 1.26 11.33
CA PRO A 324 7.90 0.51 10.98
C PRO A 324 8.06 -0.80 11.76
N GLU A 325 7.32 -0.97 12.86
CA GLU A 325 7.46 -2.09 13.79
C GLU A 325 7.11 -3.42 13.11
N GLY A 326 6.09 -3.42 12.25
CA GLY A 326 5.74 -4.62 11.45
C GLY A 326 6.88 -5.08 10.54
N CYS A 327 7.72 -4.16 10.09
CA CYS A 327 8.87 -4.50 9.25
C CYS A 327 9.97 -5.25 10.02
N THR A 328 9.93 -5.32 11.34
CA THR A 328 10.93 -5.98 12.18
C THR A 328 10.72 -7.49 12.32
N LEU A 329 9.66 -8.04 11.75
CA LEU A 329 9.44 -9.50 11.75
C LEU A 329 10.61 -10.23 11.10
N GLU A 330 11.15 -11.17 11.85
CA GLU A 330 12.15 -12.13 11.38
C GLU A 330 11.70 -13.55 11.74
N VAL A 331 11.87 -14.48 10.81
CA VAL A 331 11.53 -15.91 11.02
C VAL A 331 12.76 -16.76 10.75
N ARG A 332 13.05 -17.71 11.63
CA ARG A 332 14.22 -18.60 11.50
C ARG A 332 13.98 -19.66 10.42
N GLY A 333 14.86 -19.71 9.44
CA GLY A 333 14.88 -20.74 8.40
C GLY A 333 15.64 -21.99 8.81
N ARG A 334 15.60 -23.01 7.95
CA ARG A 334 16.36 -24.27 8.11
C ARG A 334 17.89 -24.07 8.16
N ASP A 335 18.37 -23.01 7.54
CA ASP A 335 19.77 -22.60 7.58
C ASP A 335 20.22 -22.03 8.94
N GLY A 336 19.29 -21.92 9.90
CA GLY A 336 19.50 -21.34 11.22
C GLY A 336 19.51 -19.82 11.25
N ALA A 337 19.42 -19.15 10.08
CA ALA A 337 19.38 -17.70 9.99
C ALA A 337 17.95 -17.16 10.20
N PHE A 338 17.85 -15.91 10.67
CA PHE A 338 16.61 -15.17 10.71
C PHE A 338 16.42 -14.40 9.38
N HIS A 339 15.26 -14.58 8.79
CA HIS A 339 14.87 -13.97 7.51
C HIS A 339 13.76 -12.93 7.70
N PRO A 340 13.85 -11.77 7.06
CA PRO A 340 12.89 -10.67 7.23
C PRO A 340 11.58 -10.91 6.49
N VAL A 341 10.65 -9.97 6.66
CA VAL A 341 9.39 -9.90 5.88
C VAL A 341 9.64 -10.06 4.38
N GLY A 342 8.71 -10.70 3.68
CA GLY A 342 8.82 -10.97 2.25
C GLY A 342 9.71 -12.17 1.90
N ALA A 343 10.47 -12.72 2.85
CA ALA A 343 11.30 -13.89 2.58
C ALA A 343 10.48 -15.15 2.29
N SER A 344 11.03 -16.04 1.46
CA SER A 344 10.58 -17.44 1.36
C SER A 344 11.61 -18.32 2.04
N ILE A 345 11.15 -19.07 3.02
CA ILE A 345 12.02 -19.95 3.81
C ILE A 345 11.52 -21.40 3.75
N VAL A 346 12.47 -22.31 3.95
CA VAL A 346 12.17 -23.71 4.22
C VAL A 346 12.30 -23.90 5.73
N SER A 347 11.30 -24.54 6.35
CA SER A 347 11.37 -24.86 7.78
C SER A 347 12.36 -25.99 8.07
N SER A 348 12.78 -26.11 9.31
CA SER A 348 13.66 -27.21 9.76
C SER A 348 12.93 -28.56 9.85
N SER A 349 11.60 -28.54 9.80
CA SER A 349 10.77 -29.74 9.89
C SER A 349 10.32 -30.19 8.51
N SER A 350 10.58 -31.47 8.18
CA SER A 350 10.03 -32.13 6.99
C SER A 350 8.65 -32.78 7.26
N SER A 351 8.07 -32.53 8.42
CA SER A 351 6.80 -33.11 8.86
C SER A 351 5.63 -32.57 8.08
N SER A 352 4.71 -33.43 7.64
CA SER A 352 3.41 -33.05 7.09
C SER A 352 2.43 -32.53 8.16
N HIS A 353 2.81 -32.57 9.42
CA HIS A 353 2.01 -32.16 10.57
C HIS A 353 2.36 -30.74 11.02
N VAL A 354 1.53 -30.17 11.88
CA VAL A 354 1.80 -28.89 12.54
C VAL A 354 3.14 -28.98 13.27
N HIS A 355 4.00 -28.01 13.02
CA HIS A 355 5.28 -27.88 13.69
C HIS A 355 5.48 -26.43 14.16
N ALA A 356 6.48 -26.15 14.96
CA ALA A 356 6.77 -24.80 15.43
C ALA A 356 8.01 -24.26 14.74
N ILE A 357 7.91 -22.99 14.30
CA ILE A 357 9.04 -22.20 13.83
C ILE A 357 9.38 -21.11 14.86
N GLU A 358 10.61 -20.62 14.84
CA GLU A 358 10.99 -19.49 15.68
C GLU A 358 10.78 -18.17 14.91
N ALA A 359 10.12 -17.23 15.57
CA ALA A 359 9.91 -15.89 15.04
C ALA A 359 10.17 -14.84 16.13
N ARG A 360 10.57 -13.65 15.73
CA ARG A 360 10.73 -12.48 16.61
C ARG A 360 10.32 -11.21 15.90
N ALA A 361 9.91 -10.20 16.67
CA ALA A 361 9.66 -8.86 16.19
C ALA A 361 10.05 -7.85 17.27
N ARG A 362 10.28 -6.60 16.88
CA ARG A 362 10.76 -5.53 17.78
C ARG A 362 9.87 -4.30 17.66
N GLY A 363 9.89 -3.46 18.68
CA GLY A 363 9.17 -2.19 18.74
C GLY A 363 7.88 -2.26 19.54
N GLY A 364 7.67 -3.34 20.30
CA GLY A 364 6.54 -3.53 21.20
C GLY A 364 6.04 -4.97 21.27
N PRO A 365 5.01 -5.25 22.08
CA PRO A 365 4.36 -6.56 22.11
C PRO A 365 3.86 -6.98 20.73
N ALA A 366 4.13 -8.21 20.35
CA ALA A 366 3.88 -8.75 19.02
C ALA A 366 2.77 -9.83 19.04
N THR A 367 1.87 -9.75 18.05
CA THR A 367 0.90 -10.79 17.75
C THR A 367 1.26 -11.45 16.43
N TYR A 368 1.58 -12.74 16.46
CA TYR A 368 1.94 -13.53 15.28
C TYR A 368 0.68 -14.15 14.68
N VAL A 369 0.50 -13.92 13.38
CA VAL A 369 -0.65 -14.37 12.60
C VAL A 369 -0.18 -15.36 11.56
N VAL A 370 -0.79 -16.53 11.53
CA VAL A 370 -0.50 -17.59 10.55
C VAL A 370 -1.75 -17.87 9.73
N ASN A 371 -1.63 -17.66 8.41
CA ASN A 371 -2.74 -17.89 7.48
C ASN A 371 -4.05 -17.12 7.82
N GLY A 372 -3.93 -15.95 8.44
CA GLY A 372 -5.05 -15.11 8.85
C GLY A 372 -5.52 -15.30 10.29
N GLU A 373 -5.00 -16.32 11.02
CA GLU A 373 -5.40 -16.63 12.38
C GLU A 373 -4.29 -16.29 13.38
N ILE A 374 -4.65 -15.81 14.56
CA ILE A 374 -3.68 -15.56 15.65
C ILE A 374 -3.11 -16.89 16.12
N ALA A 375 -1.79 -17.04 16.05
CA ALA A 375 -1.10 -18.27 16.37
C ALA A 375 -0.25 -18.18 17.66
N ALA A 376 0.30 -16.99 17.96
CA ALA A 376 1.12 -16.75 19.14
C ALA A 376 1.18 -15.26 19.50
N THR A 377 1.65 -14.95 20.70
CA THR A 377 2.01 -13.60 21.15
C THR A 377 3.38 -13.64 21.79
N GLY A 378 4.09 -12.51 21.81
CA GLY A 378 5.39 -12.39 22.45
C GLY A 378 5.69 -10.97 22.92
N ALA A 379 6.65 -10.85 23.82
CA ALA A 379 7.17 -9.57 24.25
C ALA A 379 8.07 -8.94 23.17
N ASP A 380 8.46 -7.68 23.37
CA ASP A 380 9.39 -6.97 22.48
C ASP A 380 10.72 -7.72 22.33
N GLY A 381 11.08 -8.08 21.09
CA GLY A 381 12.33 -8.78 20.75
C GLY A 381 12.39 -10.25 21.19
N GLU A 382 11.35 -10.78 21.84
CA GLU A 382 11.28 -12.18 22.26
C GLU A 382 11.27 -13.10 21.04
N THR A 383 12.05 -14.20 21.12
CA THR A 383 11.96 -15.29 20.16
C THR A 383 10.87 -16.25 20.59
N VAL A 384 9.80 -16.29 19.82
CA VAL A 384 8.59 -17.07 20.11
C VAL A 384 8.51 -18.29 19.20
N ARG A 385 8.03 -19.42 19.72
CA ARG A 385 7.68 -20.59 18.91
C ARG A 385 6.27 -20.45 18.37
N VAL A 386 6.17 -20.24 17.06
CA VAL A 386 4.91 -20.03 16.33
C VAL A 386 4.48 -21.35 15.68
N PRO A 387 3.31 -21.91 16.01
CA PRO A 387 2.80 -23.11 15.35
C PRO A 387 2.41 -22.78 13.90
N VAL A 388 2.90 -23.59 12.96
CA VAL A 388 2.59 -23.49 11.53
C VAL A 388 2.09 -24.83 11.00
N PRO A 389 1.16 -24.86 10.02
CA PRO A 389 0.75 -26.10 9.37
C PRO A 389 1.94 -26.72 8.62
N GLY A 390 1.95 -28.03 8.46
CA GLY A 390 3.02 -28.78 7.79
C GLY A 390 3.14 -28.56 6.27
N ARG A 391 2.38 -27.60 5.74
CA ARG A 391 2.42 -27.13 4.35
C ARG A 391 2.53 -25.61 4.36
N CYS A 392 2.57 -25.00 3.21
CA CYS A 392 2.69 -23.55 3.04
C CYS A 392 1.96 -22.73 4.12
N ALA A 393 2.71 -21.89 4.82
CA ALA A 393 2.21 -20.96 5.82
C ALA A 393 2.65 -19.54 5.51
N LEU A 394 1.75 -18.59 5.67
CA LEU A 394 2.00 -17.16 5.65
C LEU A 394 2.11 -16.68 7.09
N VAL A 395 3.30 -16.28 7.52
CA VAL A 395 3.56 -15.81 8.88
C VAL A 395 3.72 -14.30 8.86
N ARG A 396 2.83 -13.60 9.54
CA ARG A 396 2.85 -12.15 9.71
C ARG A 396 2.93 -11.76 11.17
N VAL A 397 3.23 -10.50 11.42
CA VAL A 397 3.16 -9.91 12.76
C VAL A 397 2.32 -8.65 12.75
N VAL A 398 1.62 -8.43 13.86
CA VAL A 398 1.06 -7.13 14.22
C VAL A 398 1.78 -6.69 15.49
N VAL A 399 2.46 -5.55 15.43
CA VAL A 399 3.12 -4.91 16.57
C VAL A 399 2.43 -3.58 16.79
N GLU A 400 1.83 -3.39 17.95
CA GLU A 400 0.94 -2.26 18.24
C GLU A 400 -0.17 -2.14 17.18
N ARG A 401 0.00 -1.21 16.21
CA ARG A 401 -0.94 -0.99 15.10
C ARG A 401 -0.30 -1.22 13.73
N SER A 402 0.97 -1.61 13.70
CA SER A 402 1.71 -1.89 12.47
C SER A 402 1.53 -3.35 12.06
N ALA A 403 1.24 -3.59 10.79
CA ALA A 403 1.09 -4.93 10.23
C ALA A 403 2.15 -5.21 9.17
N SER A 404 2.77 -6.40 9.24
CA SER A 404 3.80 -6.83 8.28
C SER A 404 3.22 -7.47 7.03
N ALA A 405 4.03 -7.48 5.96
CA ALA A 405 3.91 -8.51 4.92
C ALA A 405 4.24 -9.90 5.50
N PRO A 406 3.82 -10.99 4.83
CA PRO A 406 4.15 -12.33 5.28
C PRO A 406 5.60 -12.73 4.99
N VAL A 407 6.16 -13.58 5.88
CA VAL A 407 7.21 -14.53 5.55
C VAL A 407 6.52 -15.81 5.06
N TYR A 408 6.95 -16.33 3.94
CA TYR A 408 6.38 -17.51 3.28
C TYR A 408 7.17 -18.76 3.71
N VAL A 409 6.56 -19.60 4.53
CA VAL A 409 7.19 -20.81 5.08
C VAL A 409 6.71 -22.02 4.30
N ASP A 410 7.63 -22.78 3.71
CA ASP A 410 7.35 -23.99 2.94
C ASP A 410 6.34 -23.78 1.79
N CYS A 411 6.34 -22.56 1.19
CA CYS A 411 5.48 -22.18 0.07
C CYS A 411 6.27 -22.26 -1.25
N PRO A 412 6.19 -23.35 -2.04
CA PRO A 412 7.03 -23.53 -3.22
C PRO A 412 6.77 -22.50 -4.32
N TRP A 413 5.57 -21.95 -4.36
CA TRP A 413 5.16 -20.92 -5.32
C TRP A 413 5.65 -19.51 -4.94
N ALA A 414 6.10 -19.32 -3.71
CA ALA A 414 6.57 -18.02 -3.23
C ALA A 414 8.07 -17.80 -3.44
N ALA A 415 8.79 -18.77 -4.00
CA ALA A 415 10.17 -18.54 -4.40
C ALA A 415 10.25 -17.40 -5.43
N PRO A 416 11.20 -16.46 -5.33
CA PRO A 416 11.37 -15.42 -6.34
C PRO A 416 11.56 -16.09 -7.70
N LYS A 417 10.77 -15.70 -8.68
CA LYS A 417 11.02 -16.10 -10.06
C LYS A 417 12.36 -15.47 -10.45
N ARG A 418 13.33 -16.29 -10.78
CA ARG A 418 14.66 -15.89 -11.26
C ARG A 418 14.54 -15.15 -12.59
#